data_8a00ed21f8668eec7f3f7b499894ebb5
#
_entry.id   8a00ed21f8668eec7f3f7b499894ebb5
#
_cell.length_a   1.000
_cell.length_b   1.000
_cell.length_c   1.000
_cell.angle_alpha   90.00
_cell.angle_beta   90.00
_cell.angle_gamma   90.00
#
_symmetry.space_group_name_H-M   'P 1'
#
loop_
_entity.id
_entity.type
_entity.pdbx_description
1 polymer ?
#
loop_
_entity_poly.entity_id
_entity_poly.type
_entity_poly.pdbx_seq_one_letter_code
_entity_poly.pdbx_strand_id
1 'polypeptide(L)'
;MEAVVPSVIGIGGVARVGKDTFCNEIIRELKTLDIKCERIAFADQLKQDLKDFLLAKTGVNVYTDNDLQKSQIRPILVEYGKLMRELSEGLYWINKLKPIINKNKNNAITSIITDVRYPNETKWINSIPDSLTLHIVRKGITYANKEESVNDPLAKKYSNFTINWETCPLSQISQLSKSHIYEKILRRKPKKTYR
;
A
#
# COMPACT_ATOMS: atom_id res chain seq x y z
N MET A 1 -13.83 -20.44 14.23
CA MET A 1 -12.67 -19.63 14.66
C MET A 1 -12.76 -18.33 13.90
N GLU A 2 -12.99 -17.20 14.57
CA GLU A 2 -12.99 -15.90 13.92
C GLU A 2 -11.56 -15.52 13.52
N ALA A 3 -11.37 -15.13 12.27
CA ALA A 3 -10.13 -14.58 11.79
C ALA A 3 -9.98 -13.16 12.35
N VAL A 4 -8.84 -12.87 12.98
CA VAL A 4 -8.51 -11.50 13.38
C VAL A 4 -7.76 -10.87 12.23
N VAL A 5 -8.38 -9.88 11.61
CA VAL A 5 -7.81 -9.13 10.49
C VAL A 5 -7.32 -7.78 10.98
N PRO A 6 -6.12 -7.33 10.58
CA PRO A 6 -5.65 -5.99 10.92
C PRO A 6 -6.60 -4.90 10.40
N SER A 7 -6.79 -3.83 11.16
CA SER A 7 -7.57 -2.67 10.73
C SER A 7 -6.88 -1.88 9.61
N VAL A 8 -5.53 -1.95 9.57
CA VAL A 8 -4.71 -1.33 8.52
C VAL A 8 -3.63 -2.31 8.06
N ILE A 9 -3.50 -2.46 6.75
CA ILE A 9 -2.45 -3.26 6.11
C ILE A 9 -1.66 -2.35 5.18
N GLY A 10 -0.35 -2.19 5.44
CA GLY A 10 0.56 -1.46 4.56
C GLY A 10 1.37 -2.42 3.70
N ILE A 11 1.46 -2.16 2.39
CA ILE A 11 2.22 -2.96 1.43
C ILE A 11 3.32 -2.10 0.82
N GLY A 12 4.57 -2.43 1.15
CA GLY A 12 5.78 -1.81 0.63
C GLY A 12 6.49 -2.67 -0.42
N GLY A 13 7.53 -2.09 -1.00
CA GLY A 13 8.38 -2.71 -2.01
C GLY A 13 8.55 -1.83 -3.25
N VAL A 14 9.58 -2.11 -4.03
CA VAL A 14 9.99 -1.32 -5.21
C VAL A 14 8.92 -1.32 -6.31
N ALA A 15 9.10 -0.45 -7.29
CA ALA A 15 8.22 -0.40 -8.46
C ALA A 15 8.18 -1.77 -9.18
N ARG A 16 7.01 -2.16 -9.69
CA ARG A 16 6.79 -3.40 -10.47
C ARG A 16 7.02 -4.73 -9.71
N VAL A 17 7.20 -4.70 -8.40
CA VAL A 17 7.41 -5.91 -7.58
C VAL A 17 6.14 -6.76 -7.40
N GLY A 18 4.95 -6.24 -7.74
CA GLY A 18 3.68 -6.95 -7.67
C GLY A 18 2.77 -6.55 -6.49
N LYS A 19 2.96 -5.36 -5.90
CA LYS A 19 2.13 -4.86 -4.78
C LYS A 19 0.64 -4.85 -5.11
N ASP A 20 0.26 -4.33 -6.28
CA ASP A 20 -1.15 -4.26 -6.67
C ASP A 20 -1.76 -5.65 -6.88
N THR A 21 -0.99 -6.57 -7.47
CA THR A 21 -1.42 -7.98 -7.62
C THR A 21 -1.67 -8.60 -6.25
N PHE A 22 -0.75 -8.43 -5.31
CA PHE A 22 -0.90 -8.96 -3.95
C PHE A 22 -2.07 -8.31 -3.20
N CYS A 23 -2.26 -6.99 -3.35
CA CYS A 23 -3.42 -6.28 -2.80
C CYS A 23 -4.75 -6.86 -3.31
N ASN A 24 -4.86 -7.10 -4.61
CA ASN A 24 -6.06 -7.69 -5.20
C ASN A 24 -6.35 -9.09 -4.64
N GLU A 25 -5.31 -9.88 -4.39
CA GLU A 25 -5.47 -11.19 -3.75
C GLU A 25 -5.95 -11.06 -2.28
N ILE A 26 -5.40 -10.09 -1.51
CA ILE A 26 -5.89 -9.81 -0.16
C ILE A 26 -7.38 -9.44 -0.21
N ILE A 27 -7.77 -8.52 -1.07
CA ILE A 27 -9.17 -8.08 -1.22
C ILE A 27 -10.07 -9.27 -1.55
N ARG A 28 -9.63 -10.13 -2.47
CA ARG A 28 -10.39 -11.33 -2.84
C ARG A 28 -10.59 -12.28 -1.66
N GLU A 29 -9.53 -12.56 -0.91
CA GLU A 29 -9.62 -13.45 0.26
C GLU A 29 -10.46 -12.85 1.39
N LEU A 30 -10.29 -11.55 1.70
CA LEU A 30 -11.12 -10.88 2.71
C LEU A 30 -12.61 -10.89 2.33
N LYS A 31 -12.91 -10.73 1.05
CA LYS A 31 -14.29 -10.81 0.54
C LYS A 31 -14.89 -12.20 0.73
N THR A 32 -14.12 -13.28 0.60
CA THR A 32 -14.63 -14.64 0.87
C THR A 32 -14.98 -14.88 2.33
N LEU A 33 -14.43 -14.04 3.23
CA LEU A 33 -14.67 -14.08 4.67
C LEU A 33 -15.70 -13.03 5.12
N ASP A 34 -16.39 -12.37 4.19
CA ASP A 34 -17.33 -11.27 4.42
C ASP A 34 -16.72 -10.07 5.20
N ILE A 35 -15.41 -9.84 5.01
CA ILE A 35 -14.68 -8.75 5.64
C ILE A 35 -14.60 -7.57 4.67
N LYS A 36 -15.15 -6.43 5.08
CA LYS A 36 -15.08 -5.20 4.31
C LYS A 36 -13.67 -4.65 4.29
N CYS A 37 -13.17 -4.28 3.10
CA CYS A 37 -11.87 -3.66 2.94
C CYS A 37 -11.88 -2.60 1.83
N GLU A 38 -10.99 -1.62 1.95
CA GLU A 38 -10.79 -0.55 0.97
C GLU A 38 -9.31 -0.41 0.65
N ARG A 39 -8.98 -0.41 -0.66
CA ARG A 39 -7.65 -0.03 -1.13
C ARG A 39 -7.53 1.48 -1.09
N ILE A 40 -6.47 1.97 -0.48
CA ILE A 40 -6.09 3.38 -0.46
C ILE A 40 -4.61 3.52 -0.83
N ALA A 41 -4.20 4.70 -1.27
CA ALA A 41 -2.81 4.97 -1.61
C ALA A 41 -2.44 6.43 -1.33
N PHE A 42 -1.18 6.69 -0.96
CA PHE A 42 -0.65 8.05 -0.86
C PHE A 42 -0.73 8.78 -2.21
N ALA A 43 -0.45 8.07 -3.31
CA ALA A 43 -0.53 8.61 -4.66
C ALA A 43 -1.96 9.02 -5.05
N ASP A 44 -3.00 8.41 -4.48
CA ASP A 44 -4.39 8.83 -4.75
C ASP A 44 -4.67 10.21 -4.15
N GLN A 45 -4.10 10.52 -2.98
CA GLN A 45 -4.22 11.83 -2.34
C GLN A 45 -3.46 12.91 -3.12
N LEU A 46 -2.28 12.56 -3.64
CA LEU A 46 -1.49 13.43 -4.50
C LEU A 46 -2.25 13.78 -5.79
N LYS A 47 -2.85 12.79 -6.43
CA LYS A 47 -3.69 13.00 -7.62
C LYS A 47 -4.91 13.86 -7.29
N GLN A 48 -5.55 13.63 -6.15
CA GLN A 48 -6.70 14.42 -5.71
C GLN A 48 -6.35 15.91 -5.53
N ASP A 49 -5.17 16.22 -4.99
CA ASP A 49 -4.71 17.59 -4.82
C ASP A 49 -4.48 18.32 -6.16
N LEU A 50 -4.03 17.61 -7.18
CA LEU A 50 -3.65 18.20 -8.48
C LEU A 50 -4.70 18.04 -9.59
N LYS A 51 -5.80 17.32 -9.35
CA LYS A 51 -6.76 16.96 -10.42
C LYS A 51 -7.32 18.15 -11.17
N ASP A 52 -7.81 19.17 -10.44
CA ASP A 52 -8.45 20.32 -11.02
C ASP A 52 -7.45 21.25 -11.71
N PHE A 53 -6.27 21.42 -11.11
CA PHE A 53 -5.16 22.19 -11.70
C PHE A 53 -4.68 21.58 -13.01
N LEU A 54 -4.38 20.28 -13.04
CA LEU A 54 -3.91 19.61 -14.25
C LEU A 54 -4.97 19.62 -15.34
N LEU A 55 -6.22 19.34 -15.01
CA LEU A 55 -7.31 19.38 -15.98
C LEU A 55 -7.46 20.79 -16.58
N ALA A 56 -7.48 21.83 -15.76
CA ALA A 56 -7.66 23.21 -16.20
C ALA A 56 -6.47 23.73 -17.03
N LYS A 57 -5.23 23.34 -16.74
CA LYS A 57 -4.01 23.88 -17.37
C LYS A 57 -3.51 23.06 -18.55
N THR A 58 -3.77 21.75 -18.55
CA THR A 58 -3.22 20.82 -19.56
C THR A 58 -4.29 20.07 -20.34
N GLY A 59 -5.55 20.14 -19.91
CA GLY A 59 -6.64 19.32 -20.46
C GLY A 59 -6.51 17.81 -20.10
N VAL A 60 -5.49 17.42 -19.32
CA VAL A 60 -5.25 16.02 -18.98
C VAL A 60 -5.88 15.68 -17.64
N ASN A 61 -6.73 14.66 -17.63
CA ASN A 61 -7.25 14.08 -16.40
C ASN A 61 -6.14 13.30 -15.68
N VAL A 62 -5.89 13.61 -14.40
CA VAL A 62 -4.87 12.95 -13.58
C VAL A 62 -5.08 11.44 -13.44
N TYR A 63 -6.31 10.96 -13.63
CA TYR A 63 -6.70 9.55 -13.62
C TYR A 63 -6.75 8.90 -15.00
N THR A 64 -6.22 9.58 -16.04
CA THR A 64 -6.20 9.05 -17.42
C THR A 64 -5.57 7.66 -17.47
N ASP A 65 -6.09 6.79 -18.34
CA ASP A 65 -5.50 5.50 -18.67
C ASP A 65 -4.55 5.54 -19.88
N ASN A 66 -4.50 6.68 -20.59
CA ASN A 66 -3.61 6.90 -21.71
C ASN A 66 -2.15 7.03 -21.24
N ASP A 67 -1.27 6.14 -21.70
CA ASP A 67 0.12 6.07 -21.26
C ASP A 67 0.95 7.30 -21.66
N LEU A 68 0.66 7.92 -22.81
CA LEU A 68 1.30 9.16 -23.24
C LEU A 68 0.95 10.31 -22.28
N GLN A 69 -0.33 10.50 -21.99
CA GLN A 69 -0.79 11.51 -21.03
C GLN A 69 -0.21 11.26 -19.62
N LYS A 70 -0.21 9.99 -19.16
CA LYS A 70 0.45 9.62 -17.89
C LYS A 70 1.91 10.03 -17.86
N SER A 71 2.65 9.79 -18.95
CA SER A 71 4.08 10.14 -19.02
C SER A 71 4.30 11.65 -19.00
N GLN A 72 3.40 12.43 -19.62
CA GLN A 72 3.47 13.89 -19.67
C GLN A 72 3.24 14.57 -18.31
N ILE A 73 2.27 14.08 -17.52
CA ILE A 73 1.95 14.68 -16.21
C ILE A 73 2.79 14.12 -15.07
N ARG A 74 3.43 12.94 -15.26
CA ARG A 74 4.22 12.26 -14.22
C ARG A 74 5.30 13.13 -13.57
N PRO A 75 6.09 13.93 -14.30
CA PRO A 75 7.09 14.82 -13.67
C PRO A 75 6.47 15.79 -12.67
N ILE A 76 5.33 16.40 -12.99
CA ILE A 76 4.63 17.32 -12.08
C ILE A 76 4.17 16.58 -10.82
N LEU A 77 3.59 15.39 -10.98
CA LEU A 77 3.16 14.56 -9.85
C LEU A 77 4.33 14.21 -8.92
N VAL A 78 5.47 13.83 -9.49
CA VAL A 78 6.66 13.44 -8.73
C VAL A 78 7.22 14.63 -7.95
N GLU A 79 7.43 15.77 -8.63
CA GLU A 79 8.02 16.96 -7.99
C GLU A 79 7.07 17.56 -6.93
N TYR A 80 5.77 17.61 -7.20
CA TYR A 80 4.78 18.04 -6.20
C TYR A 80 4.78 17.10 -4.97
N GLY A 81 4.79 15.80 -5.22
CA GLY A 81 4.83 14.80 -4.16
C GLY A 81 6.06 14.94 -3.27
N LYS A 82 7.23 15.22 -3.87
CA LYS A 82 8.48 15.46 -3.19
C LYS A 82 8.46 16.78 -2.41
N LEU A 83 8.04 17.87 -3.05
CA LEU A 83 7.95 19.19 -2.42
C LEU A 83 7.10 19.16 -1.15
N MET A 84 5.88 18.58 -1.24
CA MET A 84 4.98 18.50 -0.09
C MET A 84 5.55 17.63 1.04
N ARG A 85 6.34 16.62 0.71
CA ARG A 85 7.06 15.80 1.68
C ARG A 85 8.16 16.60 2.38
N GLU A 86 8.97 17.36 1.64
CA GLU A 86 10.04 18.19 2.18
C GLU A 86 9.50 19.29 3.11
N LEU A 87 8.48 20.02 2.67
CA LEU A 87 7.86 21.10 3.45
C LEU A 87 7.20 20.64 4.76
N SER A 88 6.88 19.37 4.88
CA SER A 88 6.15 18.80 6.02
C SER A 88 6.96 17.78 6.83
N GLU A 89 8.28 17.69 6.60
CA GLU A 89 9.13 16.66 7.24
C GLU A 89 8.57 15.23 7.01
N GLY A 90 7.98 15.00 5.84
CA GLY A 90 7.42 13.71 5.45
C GLY A 90 5.99 13.43 5.95
N LEU A 91 5.32 14.37 6.62
CA LEU A 91 4.05 14.12 7.27
C LEU A 91 2.81 14.44 6.41
N TYR A 92 2.95 15.21 5.33
CA TYR A 92 1.82 15.68 4.53
C TYR A 92 0.90 14.53 4.06
N TRP A 93 1.48 13.55 3.39
CA TRP A 93 0.72 12.43 2.83
C TRP A 93 0.14 11.52 3.91
N ILE A 94 0.86 11.35 5.01
CA ILE A 94 0.37 10.65 6.20
C ILE A 94 -0.87 11.36 6.76
N ASN A 95 -0.82 12.67 6.90
CA ASN A 95 -1.94 13.46 7.43
C ASN A 95 -3.16 13.45 6.51
N LYS A 96 -2.97 13.30 5.20
CA LYS A 96 -4.07 13.12 4.22
C LYS A 96 -4.76 11.76 4.37
N LEU A 97 -4.03 10.69 4.70
CA LEU A 97 -4.61 9.35 4.87
C LEU A 97 -5.26 9.14 6.23
N LYS A 98 -4.82 9.82 7.28
CA LYS A 98 -5.37 9.67 8.65
C LYS A 98 -6.90 9.74 8.72
N PRO A 99 -7.59 10.76 8.16
CA PRO A 99 -9.05 10.85 8.22
C PRO A 99 -9.74 9.70 7.52
N ILE A 100 -9.18 9.21 6.40
CA ILE A 100 -9.74 8.08 5.64
C ILE A 100 -9.67 6.81 6.47
N ILE A 101 -8.50 6.52 7.07
CA ILE A 101 -8.30 5.36 7.92
C ILE A 101 -9.21 5.40 9.15
N ASN A 102 -9.36 6.57 9.79
CA ASN A 102 -10.26 6.72 10.94
C ASN A 102 -11.72 6.47 10.54
N LYS A 103 -12.16 7.00 9.41
CA LYS A 103 -13.49 6.72 8.85
C LYS A 103 -13.69 5.23 8.60
N ASN A 104 -12.72 4.57 7.97
CA ASN A 104 -12.78 3.15 7.68
C ASN A 104 -12.85 2.32 8.97
N LYS A 105 -12.00 2.63 9.95
CA LYS A 105 -12.00 1.96 11.25
C LYS A 105 -13.36 2.06 11.95
N ASN A 106 -13.99 3.24 11.94
CA ASN A 106 -15.30 3.45 12.53
C ASN A 106 -16.43 2.66 11.82
N ASN A 107 -16.21 2.30 10.56
CA ASN A 107 -17.15 1.50 9.76
C ASN A 107 -16.77 0.01 9.68
N ALA A 108 -15.82 -0.44 10.48
CA ALA A 108 -15.27 -1.81 10.45
C ALA A 108 -14.75 -2.21 9.05
N ILE A 109 -14.10 -1.28 8.35
CA ILE A 109 -13.48 -1.48 7.03
C ILE A 109 -11.97 -1.56 7.21
N THR A 110 -11.34 -2.65 6.77
CA THR A 110 -9.88 -2.79 6.72
C THR A 110 -9.31 -1.89 5.62
N SER A 111 -8.39 -1.00 5.98
CA SER A 111 -7.68 -0.15 5.00
C SER A 111 -6.44 -0.85 4.49
N ILE A 112 -6.26 -0.94 3.16
CA ILE A 112 -5.08 -1.56 2.53
C ILE A 112 -4.32 -0.47 1.77
N ILE A 113 -3.14 -0.07 2.29
CA ILE A 113 -2.27 0.95 1.70
C ILE A 113 -1.26 0.27 0.78
N THR A 114 -1.31 0.55 -0.53
CA THR A 114 -0.57 -0.25 -1.55
C THR A 114 0.75 0.35 -2.01
N ASP A 115 1.11 1.56 -1.55
CA ASP A 115 2.27 2.30 -2.04
C ASP A 115 3.18 2.83 -0.92
N VAL A 116 3.35 2.04 0.14
CA VAL A 116 4.29 2.35 1.23
C VAL A 116 5.71 2.32 0.68
N ARG A 117 6.38 3.48 0.69
CA ARG A 117 7.72 3.62 0.08
C ARG A 117 8.78 4.16 1.04
N TYR A 118 8.36 4.86 2.08
CA TYR A 118 9.27 5.56 2.98
C TYR A 118 9.25 4.97 4.39
N PRO A 119 10.39 5.01 5.10
CA PRO A 119 10.48 4.46 6.44
C PRO A 119 9.57 5.14 7.47
N ASN A 120 9.28 6.45 7.30
CA ASN A 120 8.35 7.16 8.17
C ASN A 120 6.90 6.72 7.95
N GLU A 121 6.50 6.38 6.71
CA GLU A 121 5.19 5.80 6.40
C GLU A 121 5.03 4.43 7.07
N THR A 122 6.04 3.56 6.93
CA THR A 122 6.04 2.23 7.57
C THR A 122 5.94 2.35 9.09
N LYS A 123 6.75 3.22 9.71
CA LYS A 123 6.72 3.47 11.17
C LYS A 123 5.36 4.00 11.62
N TRP A 124 4.80 4.95 10.87
CA TRP A 124 3.48 5.49 11.19
C TRP A 124 2.40 4.42 11.12
N ILE A 125 2.36 3.60 10.08
CA ILE A 125 1.38 2.50 9.99
C ILE A 125 1.55 1.57 11.20
N ASN A 126 2.77 1.17 11.54
CA ASN A 126 3.04 0.30 12.68
C ASN A 126 2.66 0.93 14.04
N SER A 127 2.53 2.25 14.12
CA SER A 127 2.05 2.93 15.33
C SER A 127 0.52 2.88 15.50
N ILE A 128 -0.21 2.47 14.45
CA ILE A 128 -1.67 2.32 14.51
C ILE A 128 -2.00 0.98 15.18
N PRO A 129 -2.83 0.94 16.23
CA PRO A 129 -3.27 -0.33 16.82
C PRO A 129 -3.92 -1.26 15.79
N ASP A 130 -3.60 -2.55 15.87
CA ASP A 130 -4.09 -3.59 14.97
C ASP A 130 -3.70 -3.34 13.49
N SER A 131 -2.52 -2.79 13.26
CA SER A 131 -1.95 -2.64 11.94
C SER A 131 -0.93 -3.71 11.60
N LEU A 132 -0.64 -3.84 10.32
CA LEU A 132 0.37 -4.75 9.78
C LEU A 132 1.06 -4.13 8.57
N THR A 133 2.38 -4.21 8.50
CA THR A 133 3.14 -3.83 7.31
C THR A 133 3.85 -5.03 6.68
N LEU A 134 3.72 -5.13 5.38
CA LEU A 134 4.32 -6.17 4.54
C LEU A 134 5.26 -5.51 3.53
N HIS A 135 6.41 -6.11 3.29
CA HIS A 135 7.34 -5.66 2.27
C HIS A 135 7.56 -6.76 1.23
N ILE A 136 7.23 -6.48 -0.02
CA ILE A 136 7.35 -7.45 -1.11
C ILE A 136 8.70 -7.29 -1.78
N VAL A 137 9.42 -8.41 -1.90
CA VAL A 137 10.68 -8.52 -2.63
C VAL A 137 10.51 -9.53 -3.75
N ARG A 138 10.96 -9.21 -4.95
CA ARG A 138 10.92 -10.13 -6.09
C ARG A 138 12.29 -10.23 -6.73
N LYS A 139 12.75 -11.46 -6.95
CA LYS A 139 14.04 -11.73 -7.62
C LYS A 139 14.05 -11.10 -9.01
N GLY A 140 15.15 -10.44 -9.37
CA GLY A 140 15.32 -9.81 -10.67
C GLY A 140 14.69 -8.42 -10.83
N ILE A 141 14.00 -7.90 -9.82
CA ILE A 141 13.50 -6.53 -9.80
C ILE A 141 14.45 -5.65 -8.98
N THR A 142 14.89 -4.56 -9.59
CA THR A 142 15.81 -3.59 -9.01
C THR A 142 15.11 -2.25 -8.78
N TYR A 143 15.80 -1.33 -8.09
CA TYR A 143 15.32 0.01 -7.84
C TYR A 143 15.09 0.81 -9.13
N ALA A 144 13.95 1.50 -9.21
CA ALA A 144 13.62 2.32 -10.38
C ALA A 144 14.40 3.65 -10.42
N ASN A 145 14.86 4.14 -9.27
CA ASN A 145 15.61 5.38 -9.14
C ASN A 145 16.41 5.43 -7.82
N LYS A 146 17.22 6.49 -7.65
CA LYS A 146 18.06 6.71 -6.47
C LYS A 146 17.24 6.87 -5.18
N GLU A 147 16.10 7.54 -5.23
CA GLU A 147 15.23 7.73 -4.08
C GLU A 147 14.71 6.38 -3.54
N GLU A 148 14.27 5.50 -4.44
CA GLU A 148 13.82 4.16 -4.08
C GLU A 148 14.96 3.33 -3.50
N SER A 149 16.19 3.43 -4.05
CA SER A 149 17.36 2.69 -3.54
C SER A 149 17.77 3.08 -2.12
N VAL A 150 17.47 4.29 -1.69
CA VAL A 150 17.74 4.78 -0.32
C VAL A 150 16.62 4.41 0.64
N ASN A 151 15.37 4.59 0.23
CA ASN A 151 14.23 4.48 1.14
C ASN A 151 13.71 3.03 1.28
N ASP A 152 13.73 2.24 0.22
CA ASP A 152 13.18 0.88 0.22
C ASP A 152 13.84 -0.06 1.24
N PRO A 153 15.20 -0.11 1.39
CA PRO A 153 15.82 -0.94 2.41
C PRO A 153 15.42 -0.55 3.84
N LEU A 154 15.21 0.75 4.09
CA LEU A 154 14.77 1.26 5.38
C LEU A 154 13.29 0.94 5.63
N ALA A 155 12.42 1.13 4.64
CA ALA A 155 11.03 0.76 4.74
C ALA A 155 10.89 -0.76 4.99
N LYS A 156 11.65 -1.58 4.28
CA LYS A 156 11.75 -3.03 4.51
C LYS A 156 12.16 -3.37 5.93
N LYS A 157 13.20 -2.71 6.46
CA LYS A 157 13.71 -2.93 7.83
C LYS A 157 12.63 -2.74 8.89
N TYR A 158 11.73 -1.76 8.69
CA TYR A 158 10.66 -1.46 9.64
C TYR A 158 9.35 -2.22 9.38
N SER A 159 9.25 -2.97 8.30
CA SER A 159 8.07 -3.79 8.00
C SER A 159 7.99 -5.01 8.92
N ASN A 160 6.78 -5.40 9.31
CA ASN A 160 6.56 -6.56 10.19
C ASN A 160 6.96 -7.87 9.51
N PHE A 161 6.71 -7.98 8.19
CA PHE A 161 7.06 -9.17 7.42
C PHE A 161 7.62 -8.79 6.05
N THR A 162 8.58 -9.60 5.59
CA THR A 162 9.04 -9.60 4.20
C THR A 162 8.44 -10.80 3.48
N ILE A 163 7.83 -10.56 2.32
CA ILE A 163 7.34 -11.58 1.41
C ILE A 163 8.31 -11.68 0.24
N ASN A 164 9.00 -12.80 0.15
CA ASN A 164 9.86 -13.09 -0.99
C ASN A 164 8.99 -13.72 -2.08
N TRP A 165 8.84 -13.00 -3.18
CA TRP A 165 8.05 -13.45 -4.30
C TRP A 165 8.97 -13.99 -5.38
N GLU A 166 8.87 -15.26 -5.64
CA GLU A 166 9.59 -15.87 -6.76
C GLU A 166 8.94 -15.53 -8.10
N THR A 167 9.71 -15.59 -9.17
CA THR A 167 9.16 -15.46 -10.51
C THR A 167 8.33 -16.69 -10.80
N CYS A 168 7.01 -16.54 -10.80
CA CYS A 168 6.07 -17.60 -11.10
C CYS A 168 5.07 -17.15 -12.17
N PRO A 169 4.47 -18.10 -12.92
CA PRO A 169 3.37 -17.79 -13.82
C PRO A 169 2.20 -17.12 -13.09
N LEU A 170 1.45 -16.25 -13.79
CA LEU A 170 0.28 -15.57 -13.23
C LEU A 170 -0.72 -16.53 -12.59
N SER A 171 -0.88 -17.73 -13.16
CA SER A 171 -1.74 -18.79 -12.61
C SER A 171 -1.36 -19.27 -11.20
N GLN A 172 -0.08 -19.16 -10.83
CA GLN A 172 0.41 -19.57 -9.51
C GLN A 172 0.44 -18.44 -8.49
N ILE A 173 0.33 -17.18 -8.93
CA ILE A 173 0.38 -16.00 -8.06
C ILE A 173 -0.73 -16.08 -6.99
N SER A 174 -1.93 -16.47 -7.38
CA SER A 174 -3.07 -16.59 -6.46
C SER A 174 -2.78 -17.59 -5.33
N GLN A 175 -2.22 -18.75 -5.65
CA GLN A 175 -1.93 -19.78 -4.63
C GLN A 175 -0.82 -19.35 -3.68
N LEU A 176 0.26 -18.73 -4.19
CA LEU A 176 1.35 -18.18 -3.37
C LEU A 176 0.87 -17.05 -2.46
N SER A 177 0.07 -16.13 -3.01
CA SER A 177 -0.52 -15.04 -2.25
C SER A 177 -1.40 -15.55 -1.11
N LYS A 178 -2.23 -16.56 -1.40
CA LYS A 178 -3.11 -17.20 -0.41
C LYS A 178 -2.34 -17.71 0.79
N SER A 179 -1.25 -18.45 0.59
CA SER A 179 -0.40 -18.95 1.66
C SER A 179 0.08 -17.83 2.57
N HIS A 180 0.65 -16.76 1.97
CA HIS A 180 1.12 -15.59 2.74
C HIS A 180 -0.01 -14.83 3.45
N ILE A 181 -1.19 -14.71 2.82
CA ILE A 181 -2.35 -14.03 3.41
C ILE A 181 -2.80 -14.80 4.66
N TYR A 182 -2.97 -16.11 4.57
CA TYR A 182 -3.40 -16.92 5.71
C TYR A 182 -2.35 -16.96 6.83
N GLU A 183 -1.08 -17.04 6.48
CA GLU A 183 0.01 -17.13 7.45
C GLU A 183 0.29 -15.79 8.15
N LYS A 184 0.29 -14.67 7.42
CA LYS A 184 0.78 -13.37 7.91
C LYS A 184 -0.35 -12.39 8.26
N ILE A 185 -1.49 -12.43 7.56
CA ILE A 185 -2.58 -11.46 7.70
C ILE A 185 -3.73 -12.03 8.54
N LEU A 186 -4.22 -13.22 8.17
CA LEU A 186 -5.37 -13.84 8.82
C LEU A 186 -4.93 -14.65 10.05
N ARG A 187 -4.55 -13.96 11.13
CA ARG A 187 -4.16 -14.62 12.38
C ARG A 187 -5.38 -15.27 13.04
N ARG A 188 -5.32 -16.56 13.28
CA ARG A 188 -6.33 -17.25 14.08
C ARG A 188 -6.06 -17.00 15.57
N LYS A 189 -7.02 -16.44 16.32
CA LYS A 189 -6.92 -16.41 17.79
C LYS A 189 -6.91 -17.86 18.29
N PRO A 190 -6.00 -18.22 19.22
CA PRO A 190 -6.11 -19.50 19.91
C PRO A 190 -7.46 -19.57 20.64
N LYS A 191 -8.15 -20.70 20.59
CA LYS A 191 -9.36 -20.91 21.38
C LYS A 191 -8.99 -20.67 22.86
N LYS A 192 -9.63 -19.70 23.52
CA LYS A 192 -9.60 -19.63 24.98
C LYS A 192 -10.26 -20.90 25.48
N THR A 193 -9.48 -21.88 25.91
CA THR A 193 -9.96 -23.01 26.74
C THR A 193 -10.26 -22.42 28.10
N TYR A 194 -11.52 -22.12 28.38
CA TYR A 194 -11.97 -21.95 29.75
C TYR A 194 -11.89 -23.34 30.40
N ARG A 195 -10.98 -23.51 31.36
CA ARG A 195 -11.01 -24.56 32.36
C ARG A 195 -11.77 -24.06 33.55
#